data_eae0d8d4c8454ad8c83d7d66adafe2fa
#
_entry.id   eae0d8d4c8454ad8c83d7d66adafe2fa
#
_cell.length_a   1.000
_cell.length_b   1.000
_cell.length_c   1.000
_cell.angle_alpha   90.00
_cell.angle_beta   90.00
_cell.angle_gamma   90.00
#
_symmetry.space_group_name_H-M   'P 1'
#
loop_
_entity.id
_entity.type
_entity.pdbx_description
1 polymer ?
#
loop_
_entity_poly.entity_id
_entity_poly.type
_entity_poly.pdbx_seq_one_letter_code
_entity_poly.pdbx_strand_id
1 'polypeptide(L)'
;MKQVKWPLLLLIGGVLLASCKNKGAQPSMESQDAPVLSVEHLQDSIQKLSDELAEERYFDIRFNEDGRYFFHENGIEDPEEFVRQQLMATNITKDENHPLISYRPRRNAKFQINKIKLLNHRWVICDFSDGLDWGELLIKMILNDDKTLSFEVLDQTLYVSEQKP
;
A
#
# COMPACT_ATOMS: atom_id res chain seq x y z
N MET A 1 17.24 28.11 -59.95
CA MET A 1 16.77 28.08 -61.36
C MET A 1 15.82 26.89 -61.46
N LYS A 2 14.60 27.00 -61.63
CA LYS A 2 13.64 27.38 -62.62
C LYS A 2 12.25 27.44 -61.98
N GLN A 3 11.59 28.54 -62.14
CA GLN A 3 10.16 28.74 -61.96
C GLN A 3 9.35 28.12 -63.10
N VAL A 4 8.11 27.68 -62.87
CA VAL A 4 7.00 27.70 -63.81
C VAL A 4 5.72 27.57 -62.96
N LYS A 5 4.97 28.63 -62.74
CA LYS A 5 3.91 29.32 -63.36
C LYS A 5 2.58 28.54 -63.57
N TRP A 6 1.57 29.06 -62.89
CA TRP A 6 0.11 28.99 -62.95
C TRP A 6 -0.47 28.95 -64.40
N PRO A 7 -1.72 28.47 -64.59
CA PRO A 7 -2.90 29.32 -64.42
C PRO A 7 -4.19 28.59 -63.95
N LEU A 8 -4.93 29.27 -63.14
CA LEU A 8 -6.31 29.79 -63.17
C LEU A 8 -7.24 29.22 -64.24
N LEU A 9 -8.36 28.62 -63.84
CA LEU A 9 -9.61 28.56 -64.57
C LEU A 9 -10.83 28.54 -63.66
N LEU A 10 -11.52 29.63 -63.65
CA LEU A 10 -12.89 29.86 -63.15
C LEU A 10 -13.87 29.08 -64.00
N LEU A 11 -14.83 28.43 -63.40
CA LEU A 11 -16.14 28.20 -64.04
C LEU A 11 -17.25 28.25 -62.98
N ILE A 12 -18.07 29.26 -63.21
CA ILE A 12 -19.35 29.61 -62.60
C ILE A 12 -20.39 28.58 -63.01
N GLY A 13 -21.27 28.17 -62.12
CA GLY A 13 -22.49 27.52 -62.61
C GLY A 13 -23.35 26.90 -61.47
N GLY A 14 -24.44 27.61 -61.20
CA GLY A 14 -25.71 26.94 -60.94
C GLY A 14 -26.23 26.82 -59.55
N VAL A 15 -26.95 27.82 -59.10
CA VAL A 15 -27.92 27.80 -57.99
C VAL A 15 -29.03 26.79 -58.28
N LEU A 16 -29.30 25.87 -57.38
CA LEU A 16 -30.63 25.30 -57.19
C LEU A 16 -30.92 25.17 -55.68
N LEU A 17 -31.71 26.06 -55.19
CA LEU A 17 -32.41 26.00 -53.92
C LEU A 17 -33.47 24.90 -53.97
N ALA A 18 -33.25 23.77 -53.36
CA ALA A 18 -34.31 22.85 -53.05
C ALA A 18 -34.54 22.90 -51.54
N SER A 19 -35.51 23.70 -51.18
CA SER A 19 -36.10 23.72 -49.83
C SER A 19 -36.81 22.38 -49.56
N CYS A 20 -36.20 21.47 -48.91
CA CYS A 20 -36.91 20.35 -48.26
C CYS A 20 -37.17 20.68 -46.82
N LYS A 21 -38.38 21.16 -46.60
CA LYS A 21 -39.00 21.27 -45.29
C LYS A 21 -39.28 19.86 -44.79
N ASN A 22 -38.35 19.28 -44.05
CA ASN A 22 -38.59 18.03 -43.35
C ASN A 22 -38.83 18.35 -41.89
N LYS A 23 -40.08 18.19 -41.50
CA LYS A 23 -40.51 18.20 -40.11
C LYS A 23 -39.85 17.06 -39.37
N GLY A 24 -39.23 17.40 -38.28
CA GLY A 24 -39.28 16.62 -37.06
C GLY A 24 -38.53 15.29 -37.05
N ALA A 25 -37.41 15.33 -36.53
CA ALA A 25 -36.94 14.42 -35.45
C ALA A 25 -35.73 15.13 -34.85
N GLN A 26 -35.94 15.89 -33.80
CA GLN A 26 -34.87 16.10 -32.85
C GLN A 26 -34.45 14.69 -32.37
N PRO A 27 -33.19 14.29 -32.51
CA PRO A 27 -32.68 13.23 -31.69
C PRO A 27 -32.79 13.77 -30.26
N SER A 28 -33.70 13.22 -29.49
CA SER A 28 -33.64 13.29 -28.05
C SER A 28 -32.24 12.80 -27.69
N MET A 29 -31.36 13.72 -27.39
CA MET A 29 -30.24 13.40 -26.53
C MET A 29 -30.87 12.87 -25.24
N GLU A 30 -31.02 11.59 -25.20
CA GLU A 30 -31.16 10.85 -23.97
C GLU A 30 -29.87 11.18 -23.19
N SER A 31 -29.94 12.29 -22.43
CA SER A 31 -28.98 12.56 -21.38
C SER A 31 -29.04 11.28 -20.50
N GLN A 32 -28.05 10.43 -20.70
CA GLN A 32 -27.74 9.46 -19.67
C GLN A 32 -27.48 10.30 -18.43
N ASP A 33 -28.51 10.43 -17.59
CA ASP A 33 -28.38 10.93 -16.23
C ASP A 33 -27.47 9.92 -15.51
N ALA A 34 -26.17 10.13 -15.68
CA ALA A 34 -25.23 9.62 -14.69
C ALA A 34 -25.72 10.22 -13.36
N PRO A 35 -25.97 9.40 -12.34
CA PRO A 35 -26.48 9.90 -11.08
C PRO A 35 -25.51 10.97 -10.59
N VAL A 36 -25.95 12.22 -10.61
CA VAL A 36 -25.21 13.31 -9.97
C VAL A 36 -25.25 12.98 -8.48
N LEU A 37 -24.17 12.35 -8.01
CA LEU A 37 -23.99 12.12 -6.59
C LEU A 37 -24.09 13.48 -5.91
N SER A 38 -25.09 13.66 -5.08
CA SER A 38 -25.23 14.92 -4.36
C SER A 38 -24.01 15.11 -3.45
N VAL A 39 -23.66 16.35 -3.16
CA VAL A 39 -22.54 16.67 -2.26
C VAL A 39 -22.73 15.96 -0.92
N GLU A 40 -23.95 15.83 -0.45
CA GLU A 40 -24.31 15.12 0.77
C GLU A 40 -23.93 13.64 0.71
N HIS A 41 -24.27 12.93 -0.38
CA HIS A 41 -23.87 11.53 -0.57
C HIS A 41 -22.36 11.34 -0.64
N LEU A 42 -21.64 12.30 -1.20
CA LEU A 42 -20.17 12.26 -1.21
C LEU A 42 -19.59 12.47 0.19
N GLN A 43 -20.15 13.41 0.96
CA GLN A 43 -19.76 13.66 2.35
C GLN A 43 -20.02 12.44 3.23
N ASP A 44 -21.19 11.83 3.14
CA ASP A 44 -21.53 10.61 3.88
C ASP A 44 -20.57 9.46 3.50
N SER A 45 -20.25 9.33 2.22
CA SER A 45 -19.30 8.31 1.76
C SER A 45 -17.88 8.55 2.30
N ILE A 46 -17.43 9.80 2.32
CA ILE A 46 -16.12 10.18 2.89
C ILE A 46 -16.10 9.89 4.39
N GLN A 47 -17.15 10.24 5.13
CA GLN A 47 -17.21 9.97 6.55
C GLN A 47 -17.16 8.46 6.82
N LYS A 48 -17.97 7.68 6.13
CA LYS A 48 -17.99 6.22 6.27
C LYS A 48 -16.62 5.59 5.96
N LEU A 49 -15.98 6.00 4.87
CA LEU A 49 -14.66 5.51 4.52
C LEU A 49 -13.59 5.94 5.53
N SER A 50 -13.72 7.13 6.12
CA SER A 50 -12.83 7.59 7.19
C SER A 50 -12.96 6.74 8.45
N ASP A 51 -14.19 6.40 8.82
CA ASP A 51 -14.46 5.57 10.00
C ASP A 51 -13.96 4.13 9.78
N GLU A 52 -14.24 3.54 8.61
CA GLU A 52 -13.70 2.23 8.23
C GLU A 52 -12.16 2.23 8.23
N LEU A 53 -11.55 3.28 7.70
CA LEU A 53 -10.11 3.41 7.68
C LEU A 53 -9.51 3.58 9.09
N ALA A 54 -10.20 4.24 10.00
CA ALA A 54 -9.79 4.37 11.40
C ALA A 54 -9.79 3.00 12.10
N GLU A 55 -10.83 2.20 11.91
CA GLU A 55 -10.92 0.83 12.44
C GLU A 55 -9.81 -0.07 11.87
N GLU A 56 -9.58 -0.06 10.58
CA GLU A 56 -8.52 -0.85 9.91
C GLU A 56 -7.11 -0.46 10.41
N ARG A 57 -6.93 0.78 10.83
CA ARG A 57 -5.63 1.31 11.30
C ARG A 57 -5.45 1.27 12.80
N TYR A 58 -6.41 0.77 13.55
CA TYR A 58 -6.37 0.77 15.01
C TYR A 58 -5.09 0.12 15.57
N PHE A 59 -4.62 -0.97 14.95
CA PHE A 59 -3.39 -1.64 15.31
C PHE A 59 -2.15 -1.16 14.53
N ASP A 60 -2.14 0.07 14.08
CA ASP A 60 -0.96 0.68 13.44
C ASP A 60 -0.40 1.76 14.37
N ILE A 61 0.89 1.68 14.71
CA ILE A 61 1.55 2.63 15.60
C ILE A 61 1.39 4.09 15.16
N ARG A 62 1.29 4.33 13.87
CA ARG A 62 1.11 5.69 13.31
C ARG A 62 -0.19 6.35 13.76
N PHE A 63 -1.19 5.56 14.14
CA PHE A 63 -2.51 6.01 14.58
C PHE A 63 -2.78 5.68 16.05
N ASN A 64 -1.86 4.99 16.72
CA ASN A 64 -1.95 4.65 18.13
C ASN A 64 -1.31 5.79 18.97
N GLU A 65 -2.15 6.69 19.50
CA GLU A 65 -1.68 7.86 20.25
C GLU A 65 -0.88 7.46 21.50
N ASP A 66 -1.38 6.51 22.29
CA ASP A 66 -0.70 6.02 23.49
C ASP A 66 0.67 5.41 23.18
N GLY A 67 0.72 4.62 22.11
CA GLY A 67 1.97 4.01 21.68
C GLY A 67 2.98 5.05 21.19
N ARG A 68 2.54 6.04 20.43
CA ARG A 68 3.40 7.15 19.98
C ARG A 68 3.88 8.00 21.13
N TYR A 69 2.98 8.32 22.05
CA TYR A 69 3.32 9.09 23.26
C TYR A 69 4.40 8.39 24.07
N PHE A 70 4.28 7.07 24.28
CA PHE A 70 5.31 6.27 24.96
C PHE A 70 6.70 6.44 24.33
N PHE A 71 6.81 6.35 23.02
CA PHE A 71 8.09 6.50 22.33
C PHE A 71 8.63 7.94 22.41
N HIS A 72 7.76 8.93 22.24
CA HIS A 72 8.13 10.34 22.33
C HIS A 72 8.68 10.69 23.72
N GLU A 73 8.03 10.27 24.83
CA GLU A 73 8.50 10.46 26.20
C GLU A 73 9.87 9.82 26.42
N ASN A 74 10.19 8.79 25.65
CA ASN A 74 11.49 8.15 25.68
C ASN A 74 12.49 8.73 24.67
N GLY A 75 12.17 9.83 23.99
CA GLY A 75 13.04 10.52 23.04
C GLY A 75 13.21 9.79 21.72
N ILE A 76 12.22 8.97 21.32
CA ILE A 76 12.21 8.21 20.07
C ILE A 76 11.18 8.84 19.13
N GLU A 77 11.65 9.61 18.16
CA GLU A 77 10.79 10.37 17.24
C GLU A 77 10.18 9.50 16.12
N ASP A 78 10.92 8.48 15.65
CA ASP A 78 10.46 7.54 14.64
C ASP A 78 10.44 6.12 15.20
N PRO A 79 9.33 5.70 15.81
CA PRO A 79 9.20 4.39 16.41
C PRO A 79 9.35 3.22 15.41
N GLU A 80 8.81 3.38 14.20
CA GLU A 80 8.86 2.32 13.18
C GLU A 80 10.31 2.07 12.75
N GLU A 81 11.05 3.12 12.44
CA GLU A 81 12.43 2.99 12.03
C GLU A 81 13.32 2.50 13.18
N PHE A 82 13.10 3.00 14.38
CA PHE A 82 13.83 2.59 15.57
C PHE A 82 13.68 1.07 15.83
N VAL A 83 12.45 0.56 15.83
CA VAL A 83 12.17 -0.87 16.05
C VAL A 83 12.70 -1.69 14.88
N ARG A 84 12.49 -1.22 13.65
CA ARG A 84 12.97 -1.88 12.44
C ARG A 84 14.48 -2.09 12.46
N GLN A 85 15.26 -1.07 12.78
CA GLN A 85 16.72 -1.16 12.82
C GLN A 85 17.18 -2.22 13.82
N GLN A 86 16.62 -2.26 15.02
CA GLN A 86 17.01 -3.20 16.04
C GLN A 86 16.61 -4.64 15.71
N LEU A 87 15.41 -4.85 15.14
CA LEU A 87 15.00 -6.17 14.67
C LEU A 87 15.83 -6.64 13.48
N MET A 88 16.09 -5.78 12.50
CA MET A 88 16.93 -6.13 11.35
C MET A 88 18.38 -6.43 11.75
N ALA A 89 18.87 -5.82 12.82
CA ALA A 89 20.20 -6.14 13.36
C ALA A 89 20.30 -7.60 13.86
N THR A 90 19.20 -8.23 14.26
CA THR A 90 19.18 -9.64 14.67
C THR A 90 19.45 -10.61 13.52
N ASN A 91 19.25 -10.18 12.26
CA ASN A 91 19.63 -10.95 11.08
C ASN A 91 21.16 -11.10 10.93
N ILE A 92 21.92 -10.20 11.56
CA ILE A 92 23.40 -10.20 11.49
C ILE A 92 23.94 -11.09 12.63
N THR A 93 23.77 -12.40 12.49
CA THR A 93 24.29 -13.37 13.43
C THR A 93 25.36 -14.25 12.79
N LYS A 94 26.37 -14.64 13.59
CA LYS A 94 27.36 -15.65 13.19
C LYS A 94 26.83 -17.07 13.37
N ASP A 95 25.81 -17.24 14.19
CA ASP A 95 25.21 -18.52 14.47
C ASP A 95 24.44 -19.05 13.26
N GLU A 96 24.33 -20.37 13.17
CA GLU A 96 23.55 -21.03 12.12
C GLU A 96 22.05 -20.69 12.22
N ASN A 97 21.55 -20.48 13.43
CA ASN A 97 20.17 -20.19 13.72
C ASN A 97 19.98 -18.71 14.03
N HIS A 98 18.86 -18.16 13.58
CA HIS A 98 18.45 -16.82 13.95
C HIS A 98 18.04 -16.76 15.43
N PRO A 99 18.44 -15.73 16.20
CA PRO A 99 18.20 -15.71 17.66
C PRO A 99 16.72 -15.66 18.05
N LEU A 100 15.84 -15.20 17.17
CA LEU A 100 14.41 -15.08 17.44
C LEU A 100 13.56 -16.16 16.73
N ILE A 101 14.16 -16.99 15.86
CA ILE A 101 13.42 -17.99 15.09
C ILE A 101 13.84 -19.39 15.54
N SER A 102 12.91 -20.15 16.12
CA SER A 102 13.21 -21.50 16.64
C SER A 102 13.21 -22.59 15.56
N TYR A 103 12.78 -22.26 14.35
CA TYR A 103 12.84 -23.20 13.24
C TYR A 103 14.24 -23.25 12.62
N ARG A 104 14.58 -24.41 12.07
CA ARG A 104 15.82 -24.57 11.31
C ARG A 104 15.52 -24.55 9.81
N PRO A 105 16.29 -23.81 9.01
CA PRO A 105 16.15 -23.84 7.57
C PRO A 105 16.48 -25.23 7.03
N ARG A 106 15.78 -25.66 5.97
CA ARG A 106 15.97 -26.99 5.36
C ARG A 106 17.24 -27.13 4.52
N ARG A 107 17.93 -26.01 4.24
CA ARG A 107 19.15 -25.94 3.42
C ARG A 107 20.20 -25.08 4.12
N ASN A 108 21.36 -24.91 3.49
CA ASN A 108 22.41 -23.99 3.95
C ASN A 108 22.02 -22.50 3.79
N ALA A 109 20.75 -22.17 3.98
CA ALA A 109 20.23 -20.82 4.02
C ALA A 109 19.99 -20.44 5.48
N LYS A 110 19.76 -19.16 5.75
CA LYS A 110 19.38 -18.66 7.06
C LYS A 110 18.03 -17.99 6.97
N PHE A 111 17.19 -18.22 7.95
CA PHE A 111 16.00 -17.40 8.11
C PHE A 111 16.40 -15.97 8.42
N GLN A 112 15.71 -15.04 7.77
CA GLN A 112 15.86 -13.60 8.01
C GLN A 112 14.49 -12.98 8.18
N ILE A 113 14.39 -12.05 9.13
CA ILE A 113 13.23 -11.19 9.28
C ILE A 113 13.23 -10.20 8.11
N ASN A 114 12.10 -10.03 7.43
CA ASN A 114 11.98 -9.15 6.27
C ASN A 114 10.99 -8.01 6.51
N LYS A 115 9.69 -8.34 6.67
CA LYS A 115 8.65 -7.34 6.93
C LYS A 115 8.40 -7.22 8.40
N ILE A 116 8.20 -5.99 8.83
CA ILE A 116 7.99 -5.67 10.25
C ILE A 116 6.80 -4.73 10.32
N LYS A 117 5.81 -5.08 11.13
CA LYS A 117 4.67 -4.23 11.45
C LYS A 117 4.63 -3.94 12.94
N LEU A 118 4.90 -2.71 13.28
CA LEU A 118 4.78 -2.23 14.65
C LEU A 118 3.31 -1.93 14.95
N LEU A 119 2.72 -2.65 15.91
CA LEU A 119 1.32 -2.50 16.28
C LEU A 119 1.14 -1.40 17.33
N ASN A 120 2.00 -1.41 18.35
CA ASN A 120 2.02 -0.42 19.43
C ASN A 120 3.39 -0.45 20.13
N HIS A 121 3.52 0.19 21.30
CA HIS A 121 4.78 0.23 22.06
C HIS A 121 5.21 -1.11 22.65
N ARG A 122 4.44 -2.20 22.46
CA ARG A 122 4.73 -3.54 23.04
C ARG A 122 4.74 -4.66 22.00
N TRP A 123 4.00 -4.51 20.90
CA TRP A 123 3.71 -5.60 20.00
C TRP A 123 4.21 -5.34 18.58
N VAL A 124 4.88 -6.34 18.04
CA VAL A 124 5.38 -6.34 16.65
C VAL A 124 5.02 -7.67 16.00
N ILE A 125 4.56 -7.62 14.77
CA ILE A 125 4.45 -8.79 13.90
C ILE A 125 5.51 -8.69 12.82
N CYS A 126 6.22 -9.78 12.60
CA CYS A 126 7.24 -9.87 11.55
C CYS A 126 6.99 -11.09 10.68
N ASP A 127 7.34 -11.01 9.40
CA ASP A 127 7.59 -12.21 8.61
C ASP A 127 9.06 -12.57 8.60
N PHE A 128 9.35 -13.83 8.35
CA PHE A 128 10.69 -14.32 8.12
C PHE A 128 10.70 -15.33 6.96
N SER A 129 11.84 -15.45 6.29
CA SER A 129 12.01 -16.42 5.21
C SER A 129 13.49 -16.79 5.02
N ASP A 130 13.73 -17.99 4.52
CA ASP A 130 15.04 -18.45 4.01
C ASP A 130 15.09 -18.45 2.47
N GLY A 131 14.07 -17.89 1.81
CA GLY A 131 13.90 -17.88 0.37
C GLY A 131 13.14 -19.07 -0.19
N LEU A 132 12.80 -20.07 0.63
CA LEU A 132 11.99 -21.24 0.29
C LEU A 132 10.76 -21.34 1.18
N ASP A 133 11.00 -21.40 2.46
CA ASP A 133 9.98 -21.43 3.50
C ASP A 133 9.84 -20.04 4.10
N TRP A 134 8.67 -19.72 4.57
CA TRP A 134 8.39 -18.47 5.23
C TRP A 134 7.53 -18.69 6.47
N GLY A 135 7.50 -17.72 7.34
CA GLY A 135 6.72 -17.79 8.56
C GLY A 135 6.49 -16.42 9.16
N GLU A 136 5.84 -16.43 10.30
CA GLU A 136 5.49 -15.22 11.04
C GLU A 136 5.89 -15.34 12.50
N LEU A 137 6.20 -14.21 13.10
CA LEU A 137 6.53 -14.04 14.50
C LEU A 137 5.60 -13.02 15.13
N LEU A 138 5.06 -13.35 16.29
CA LEU A 138 4.47 -12.37 17.20
C LEU A 138 5.48 -12.11 18.31
N ILE A 139 5.94 -10.86 18.41
CA ILE A 139 6.99 -10.43 19.31
C ILE A 139 6.46 -9.41 20.29
N LYS A 140 6.79 -9.62 21.57
CA LYS A 140 6.70 -8.57 22.59
C LYS A 140 8.06 -7.90 22.72
N MET A 141 8.07 -6.58 22.66
CA MET A 141 9.28 -5.80 22.85
C MET A 141 9.25 -5.05 24.18
N ILE A 142 10.42 -4.82 24.73
CA ILE A 142 10.65 -4.11 25.98
C ILE A 142 11.75 -3.08 25.71
N LEU A 143 11.44 -1.81 25.93
CA LEU A 143 12.43 -0.75 25.86
C LEU A 143 13.25 -0.75 27.15
N ASN A 144 14.56 -0.92 27.01
CA ASN A 144 15.52 -0.89 28.11
C ASN A 144 15.95 0.56 28.44
N ASP A 145 16.53 0.76 29.61
CA ASP A 145 17.01 2.08 30.07
C ASP A 145 18.09 2.66 29.17
N ASP A 146 18.90 1.81 28.53
CA ASP A 146 19.95 2.19 27.57
C ASP A 146 19.45 2.48 26.15
N LYS A 147 18.13 2.53 25.96
CA LYS A 147 17.46 2.71 24.66
C LYS A 147 17.65 1.55 23.68
N THR A 148 18.04 0.38 24.15
CA THR A 148 17.96 -0.84 23.35
C THR A 148 16.60 -1.52 23.52
N LEU A 149 16.24 -2.43 22.59
CA LEU A 149 15.05 -3.25 22.70
C LEU A 149 15.43 -4.70 23.03
N SER A 150 14.72 -5.25 24.01
CA SER A 150 14.68 -6.69 24.23
C SER A 150 13.45 -7.27 23.54
N PHE A 151 13.61 -8.43 22.91
CA PHE A 151 12.57 -9.11 22.14
C PHE A 151 12.23 -10.46 22.77
N GLU A 152 10.97 -10.67 23.07
CA GLU A 152 10.39 -11.92 23.55
C GLU A 152 9.45 -12.46 22.48
N VAL A 153 9.78 -13.57 21.83
CA VAL A 153 8.88 -14.23 20.86
C VAL A 153 7.78 -14.94 21.61
N LEU A 154 6.56 -14.55 21.41
CA LEU A 154 5.38 -15.13 22.05
C LEU A 154 4.84 -16.31 21.30
N ASP A 155 4.83 -16.20 19.98
CA ASP A 155 4.38 -17.26 19.07
C ASP A 155 5.06 -17.12 17.71
N GLN A 156 5.17 -18.25 17.01
CA GLN A 156 5.72 -18.30 15.67
C GLN A 156 5.14 -19.45 14.87
N THR A 157 4.92 -19.20 13.61
CA THR A 157 4.39 -20.18 12.66
C THR A 157 5.27 -20.27 11.43
N LEU A 158 5.60 -21.50 11.00
CA LEU A 158 6.32 -21.75 9.75
C LEU A 158 5.38 -22.33 8.71
N TYR A 159 5.34 -21.71 7.54
CA TYR A 159 4.61 -22.18 6.36
C TYR A 159 5.60 -22.84 5.41
N VAL A 160 5.52 -24.15 5.34
CA VAL A 160 6.41 -24.95 4.48
C VAL A 160 5.87 -24.96 3.07
N SER A 161 6.70 -24.54 2.10
CA SER A 161 6.31 -24.64 0.71
C SER A 161 6.15 -26.11 0.31
N GLU A 162 4.99 -26.47 -0.25
CA GLU A 162 4.83 -27.81 -0.87
C GLU A 162 5.82 -27.92 -2.01
N GLN A 163 6.77 -28.84 -1.89
CA GLN A 163 7.58 -29.21 -3.05
C GLN A 163 6.68 -29.94 -4.02
N LYS A 164 6.37 -29.32 -5.16
CA LYS A 164 5.82 -30.08 -6.29
C LYS A 164 6.82 -31.15 -6.66
N PRO A 165 6.38 -32.41 -6.77
CA PRO A 165 7.23 -33.52 -7.15
C PRO A 165 7.81 -33.34 -8.56
#